data_5a7f654da46ce5161b9a2de698154589
#
_entry.id   5a7f654da46ce5161b9a2de698154589
#
_cell.length_a   1.000
_cell.length_b   1.000
_cell.length_c   1.000
_cell.angle_alpha   90.00
_cell.angle_beta   90.00
_cell.angle_gamma   90.00
#
_symmetry.space_group_name_H-M   'P 1'
#
loop_
_entity.id
_entity.type
_entity.pdbx_description
1 polymer ?
#
loop_
_entity_poly.entity_id
_entity_poly.type
_entity_poly.pdbx_seq_one_letter_code
_entity_poly.pdbx_strand_id
1 'polypeptide(L)'
;MHDSTRWSQRLTVTANGKGVVAHAGAAALRLTADRSGLTAALSATLYREDFTPGHDRGRVLADAAVMMADGGSTLRAIDVLRHQPDLLGEVASAATLSRALTEIDAGCLDRIDTARAAVRERVWTLIAARHGRIPPALVPAGDLGEQIVLRVDAHFIDTVSRKERAGRLRGRYGHHPMAVICDNTGECLADQLRGGTAAANNAHDHIDLLTRAIAQIPPRWRRNLLITADGAGATHKFLAWITNLNRPAAGDDPGMRVEYTVGWPVDKHTGKAIAQLPPQAWTAMLAADGLPGTPATLDTESGPDTVGQVAEITHLLTHLAGWPEGLRVFVRRVKPLRDTTPKPLTGVDQLELDLQTAAAGWRYEAFATNHDIPPTDEETPQQVTAWLDGRHRVHARVEDHFKHGNTTGAKRLPSKKFAINAAWYRTQAIATDLTAWLQLLACSGHLTRAEPKTLQYQVFHTPATLTRGGRQRHLNFPPDWPWTTHIQAIFARLFALPIPT
;
A
#
# COMPACT_ATOMS: atom_id res chain seq x y z
N MET A 1 -6.51 -45.05 17.03
CA MET A 1 -7.51 -44.09 16.53
C MET A 1 -7.70 -43.03 17.59
N HIS A 2 -7.19 -41.80 17.38
CA HIS A 2 -7.49 -40.70 18.29
C HIS A 2 -8.95 -40.27 18.04
N ASP A 3 -9.75 -40.39 19.12
CA ASP A 3 -11.18 -40.10 19.13
C ASP A 3 -11.43 -38.58 19.08
N SER A 4 -11.19 -37.98 17.92
CA SER A 4 -11.33 -36.53 17.70
C SER A 4 -12.78 -36.01 17.78
N THR A 5 -13.74 -36.93 17.90
CA THR A 5 -15.18 -36.62 17.90
C THR A 5 -15.79 -36.48 19.31
N ARG A 6 -15.03 -36.78 20.38
CA ARG A 6 -15.55 -36.72 21.77
C ARG A 6 -15.50 -35.35 22.44
N TRP A 7 -14.83 -34.35 21.83
CA TRP A 7 -14.68 -33.02 22.43
C TRP A 7 -16.02 -32.32 22.71
N SER A 8 -17.02 -32.58 21.89
CA SER A 8 -18.36 -31.95 22.00
C SER A 8 -19.33 -32.67 22.91
N GLN A 9 -19.05 -33.95 23.33
CA GLN A 9 -19.99 -34.78 24.10
C GLN A 9 -20.34 -34.24 25.48
N ARG A 10 -19.48 -33.36 26.05
CA ARG A 10 -19.69 -32.70 27.36
C ARG A 10 -19.72 -31.18 27.23
N LEU A 11 -19.87 -30.64 26.01
CA LEU A 11 -19.98 -29.21 25.77
C LEU A 11 -21.37 -28.73 26.20
N THR A 12 -21.42 -27.78 27.13
CA THR A 12 -22.63 -27.06 27.51
C THR A 12 -22.50 -25.59 27.02
N VAL A 13 -23.53 -25.09 26.34
CA VAL A 13 -23.60 -23.73 25.92
C VAL A 13 -24.50 -22.93 26.84
N THR A 14 -23.99 -21.84 27.41
CA THR A 14 -24.74 -21.00 28.35
C THR A 14 -24.62 -19.52 27.92
N ALA A 15 -25.54 -18.68 28.36
CA ALA A 15 -25.59 -17.25 28.09
C ALA A 15 -25.34 -16.36 29.31
N ASN A 16 -24.47 -16.82 30.24
CA ASN A 16 -24.21 -16.15 31.51
C ASN A 16 -22.92 -15.32 31.56
N GLY A 17 -22.21 -15.17 30.43
CA GLY A 17 -21.01 -14.35 30.32
C GLY A 17 -21.34 -12.84 30.38
N LYS A 18 -21.15 -12.21 31.54
CA LYS A 18 -21.36 -10.76 31.73
C LYS A 18 -20.13 -9.97 31.27
N GLY A 19 -20.35 -8.85 30.59
CA GLY A 19 -19.29 -7.90 30.20
C GLY A 19 -18.36 -8.42 29.10
N VAL A 20 -18.69 -9.51 28.41
CA VAL A 20 -17.88 -10.01 27.29
C VAL A 20 -18.00 -9.06 26.09
N VAL A 21 -16.87 -8.64 25.58
CA VAL A 21 -16.71 -7.77 24.40
C VAL A 21 -15.99 -8.57 23.32
N ALA A 22 -16.65 -8.79 22.20
CA ALA A 22 -16.01 -9.34 21.01
C ALA A 22 -15.17 -8.26 20.30
N HIS A 23 -14.14 -8.65 19.54
CA HIS A 23 -13.26 -7.70 18.85
C HIS A 23 -12.72 -6.59 19.78
N ALA A 24 -12.44 -6.95 21.05
CA ALA A 24 -11.99 -5.98 22.05
C ALA A 24 -10.67 -5.30 21.67
N GLY A 25 -9.79 -6.00 20.95
CA GLY A 25 -8.55 -5.46 20.44
C GLY A 25 -8.72 -4.37 19.38
N ALA A 26 -9.87 -4.30 18.68
CA ALA A 26 -10.17 -3.23 17.73
C ALA A 26 -10.24 -1.84 18.40
N ALA A 27 -10.42 -1.78 19.74
CA ALA A 27 -10.30 -0.55 20.50
C ALA A 27 -8.92 0.12 20.34
N ALA A 28 -7.85 -0.65 20.03
CA ALA A 28 -6.54 -0.09 19.74
C ALA A 28 -6.55 0.77 18.46
N LEU A 29 -7.27 0.36 17.40
CA LEU A 29 -7.47 1.18 16.19
C LEU A 29 -8.19 2.49 16.53
N ARG A 30 -9.25 2.40 17.31
CA ARG A 30 -10.01 3.59 17.75
C ARG A 30 -9.13 4.54 18.56
N LEU A 31 -8.36 4.00 19.50
CA LEU A 31 -7.42 4.79 20.31
C LEU A 31 -6.33 5.42 19.44
N THR A 32 -5.86 4.71 18.40
CA THR A 32 -4.90 5.27 17.42
C THR A 32 -5.50 6.45 16.67
N ALA A 33 -6.77 6.36 16.22
CA ALA A 33 -7.45 7.47 15.56
C ALA A 33 -7.58 8.71 16.47
N ASP A 34 -7.90 8.48 17.74
CA ASP A 34 -8.04 9.56 18.73
C ASP A 34 -6.66 10.16 19.09
N ARG A 35 -5.63 9.33 19.34
CA ARG A 35 -4.29 9.75 19.76
C ARG A 35 -3.45 10.37 18.64
N SER A 36 -3.71 9.99 17.40
CA SER A 36 -3.10 10.67 16.23
C SER A 36 -3.70 12.06 15.98
N GLY A 37 -4.92 12.31 16.46
CA GLY A 37 -5.71 13.51 16.16
C GLY A 37 -6.63 13.34 14.95
N LEU A 38 -6.67 12.15 14.34
CA LEU A 38 -7.47 11.90 13.12
C LEU A 38 -8.96 12.13 13.35
N THR A 39 -9.50 11.64 14.46
CA THR A 39 -10.94 11.82 14.77
C THR A 39 -11.31 13.29 14.86
N ALA A 40 -10.52 14.09 15.59
CA ALA A 40 -10.77 15.53 15.74
C ALA A 40 -10.62 16.28 14.41
N ALA A 41 -9.59 15.96 13.62
CA ALA A 41 -9.37 16.58 12.32
C ALA A 41 -10.51 16.28 11.33
N LEU A 42 -11.01 15.04 11.28
CA LEU A 42 -12.16 14.68 10.46
C LEU A 42 -13.44 15.37 10.95
N SER A 43 -13.66 15.49 12.27
CA SER A 43 -14.80 16.20 12.84
C SER A 43 -14.80 17.68 12.45
N ALA A 44 -13.67 18.35 12.58
CA ALA A 44 -13.51 19.75 12.15
C ALA A 44 -13.74 19.92 10.63
N THR A 45 -13.21 18.99 9.82
CA THR A 45 -13.32 19.02 8.35
C THR A 45 -14.76 18.85 7.85
N LEU A 46 -15.55 18.02 8.51
CA LEU A 46 -16.91 17.68 8.11
C LEU A 46 -17.99 18.46 8.90
N TYR A 47 -17.56 19.39 9.75
CA TYR A 47 -18.45 20.31 10.44
C TYR A 47 -19.18 21.23 9.46
N ARG A 48 -20.45 21.52 9.73
CA ARG A 48 -21.29 22.47 8.97
C ARG A 48 -22.10 23.32 9.96
N GLU A 49 -22.02 24.64 9.82
CA GLU A 49 -22.68 25.60 10.72
C GLU A 49 -24.19 25.42 10.75
N ASP A 50 -24.79 25.17 9.59
CA ASP A 50 -26.24 25.09 9.44
C ASP A 50 -26.83 23.72 9.74
N PHE A 51 -26.04 22.78 10.26
CA PHE A 51 -26.49 21.40 10.45
C PHE A 51 -25.86 20.76 11.69
N THR A 52 -26.71 20.41 12.64
CA THR A 52 -26.30 19.64 13.82
C THR A 52 -26.77 18.19 13.68
N PRO A 53 -25.88 17.27 13.24
CA PRO A 53 -26.21 15.86 13.10
C PRO A 53 -26.32 15.18 14.47
N GLY A 54 -27.19 14.17 14.60
CA GLY A 54 -27.25 13.33 15.81
C GLY A 54 -25.95 12.51 16.08
N HIS A 55 -25.11 12.29 15.04
CA HIS A 55 -23.77 11.75 15.17
C HIS A 55 -22.80 12.64 14.42
N ASP A 56 -21.71 13.03 15.04
CA ASP A 56 -20.62 13.77 14.41
C ASP A 56 -20.09 13.02 13.17
N ARG A 57 -20.01 13.72 12.04
CA ARG A 57 -19.68 13.12 10.73
C ARG A 57 -18.23 12.64 10.65
N GLY A 58 -17.30 13.35 11.26
CA GLY A 58 -15.91 12.93 11.32
C GLY A 58 -15.73 11.69 12.18
N ARG A 59 -16.46 11.62 13.30
CA ARG A 59 -16.51 10.42 14.15
C ARG A 59 -17.09 9.22 13.41
N VAL A 60 -18.17 9.41 12.66
CA VAL A 60 -18.77 8.35 11.82
C VAL A 60 -17.76 7.82 10.81
N LEU A 61 -16.99 8.72 10.18
CA LEU A 61 -15.98 8.32 9.20
C LEU A 61 -14.79 7.60 9.86
N ALA A 62 -14.35 8.06 11.03
CA ALA A 62 -13.31 7.39 11.81
C ALA A 62 -13.76 5.98 12.27
N ASP A 63 -14.99 5.83 12.76
CA ASP A 63 -15.55 4.53 13.13
C ASP A 63 -15.68 3.60 11.92
N ALA A 64 -16.02 4.13 10.74
CA ALA A 64 -16.04 3.37 9.50
C ALA A 64 -14.63 2.88 9.10
N ALA A 65 -13.61 3.72 9.26
CA ALA A 65 -12.20 3.32 9.02
C ALA A 65 -11.74 2.23 10.00
N VAL A 66 -12.10 2.36 11.28
CA VAL A 66 -11.84 1.31 12.29
C VAL A 66 -12.54 0.01 11.91
N MET A 67 -13.81 0.05 11.54
CA MET A 67 -14.58 -1.11 11.09
C MET A 67 -13.92 -1.78 9.88
N MET A 68 -13.43 -1.01 8.90
CA MET A 68 -12.75 -1.54 7.73
C MET A 68 -11.40 -2.19 8.09
N ALA A 69 -10.59 -1.56 8.93
CA ALA A 69 -9.33 -2.12 9.42
C ALA A 69 -9.56 -3.41 10.21
N ASP A 70 -10.66 -3.49 10.95
CA ASP A 70 -11.11 -4.68 11.67
C ASP A 70 -11.64 -5.80 10.74
N GLY A 71 -11.71 -5.57 9.42
CA GLY A 71 -12.12 -6.56 8.40
C GLY A 71 -13.53 -6.35 7.85
N GLY A 72 -14.24 -5.31 8.26
CA GLY A 72 -15.56 -5.00 7.74
C GLY A 72 -15.52 -4.57 6.28
N SER A 73 -16.39 -5.15 5.45
CA SER A 73 -16.43 -4.89 4.01
C SER A 73 -17.79 -4.42 3.49
N THR A 74 -18.72 -4.15 4.39
CA THR A 74 -20.08 -3.66 4.07
C THR A 74 -20.51 -2.60 5.07
N LEU A 75 -21.48 -1.75 4.70
CA LEU A 75 -22.00 -0.74 5.63
C LEU A 75 -22.53 -1.37 6.93
N ARG A 76 -23.15 -2.55 6.86
CA ARG A 76 -23.66 -3.27 8.04
C ARG A 76 -22.58 -3.79 8.97
N ALA A 77 -21.34 -3.95 8.49
CA ALA A 77 -20.24 -4.39 9.35
C ALA A 77 -19.96 -3.41 10.50
N ILE A 78 -20.43 -2.15 10.40
CA ILE A 78 -20.33 -1.16 11.49
C ILE A 78 -21.03 -1.64 12.78
N ASP A 79 -21.99 -2.56 12.68
CA ASP A 79 -22.70 -3.10 13.83
C ASP A 79 -21.79 -3.89 14.77
N VAL A 80 -20.65 -4.41 14.30
CA VAL A 80 -19.63 -5.04 15.16
C VAL A 80 -19.13 -4.05 16.22
N LEU A 81 -18.93 -2.80 15.85
CA LEU A 81 -18.53 -1.75 16.78
C LEU A 81 -19.74 -1.21 17.56
N ARG A 82 -20.88 -1.04 16.89
CA ARG A 82 -22.10 -0.46 17.45
C ARG A 82 -22.68 -1.28 18.60
N HIS A 83 -22.58 -2.60 18.55
CA HIS A 83 -23.10 -3.49 19.60
C HIS A 83 -22.21 -3.53 20.85
N GLN A 84 -21.17 -2.68 20.92
CA GLN A 84 -20.24 -2.61 22.05
C GLN A 84 -20.17 -1.18 22.64
N PRO A 85 -21.29 -0.58 23.01
CA PRO A 85 -21.34 0.83 23.44
C PRO A 85 -20.58 1.06 24.75
N ASP A 86 -20.48 0.06 25.61
CA ASP A 86 -19.71 0.15 26.85
C ASP A 86 -18.20 0.32 26.63
N LEU A 87 -17.66 -0.18 25.52
CA LEU A 87 -16.26 -0.03 25.16
C LEU A 87 -16.03 1.17 24.23
N LEU A 88 -16.78 1.26 23.14
CA LEU A 88 -16.52 2.20 22.04
C LEU A 88 -17.41 3.46 22.07
N GLY A 89 -18.38 3.51 23.02
CA GLY A 89 -19.37 4.57 23.06
C GLY A 89 -20.45 4.39 21.98
N GLU A 90 -21.19 5.47 21.71
CA GLU A 90 -22.22 5.45 20.68
C GLU A 90 -21.58 5.45 19.28
N VAL A 91 -21.79 4.37 18.55
CA VAL A 91 -21.38 4.21 17.15
C VAL A 91 -22.61 4.31 16.26
N ALA A 92 -22.50 5.04 15.16
CA ALA A 92 -23.58 5.27 14.22
C ALA A 92 -24.07 3.98 13.54
N SER A 93 -25.35 3.94 13.17
CA SER A 93 -25.90 2.81 12.40
C SER A 93 -25.41 2.79 10.94
N ALA A 94 -25.56 1.66 10.27
CA ALA A 94 -25.28 1.52 8.83
C ALA A 94 -26.04 2.56 7.98
N ALA A 95 -27.28 2.90 8.35
CA ALA A 95 -28.08 3.93 7.67
C ALA A 95 -27.48 5.34 7.87
N THR A 96 -26.98 5.63 9.06
CA THR A 96 -26.30 6.90 9.34
C THR A 96 -24.97 6.99 8.63
N LEU A 97 -24.17 5.90 8.60
CA LEU A 97 -22.94 5.81 7.80
C LEU A 97 -23.22 6.04 6.31
N SER A 98 -24.26 5.41 5.75
CA SER A 98 -24.66 5.63 4.35
C SER A 98 -24.99 7.10 4.08
N ARG A 99 -25.70 7.78 4.98
CA ARG A 99 -26.01 9.22 4.85
C ARG A 99 -24.72 10.05 4.92
N ALA A 100 -23.84 9.78 5.88
CA ALA A 100 -22.58 10.50 6.00
C ALA A 100 -21.73 10.39 4.71
N LEU A 101 -21.64 9.21 4.13
CA LEU A 101 -20.93 9.01 2.84
C LEU A 101 -21.62 9.74 1.66
N THR A 102 -22.94 9.90 1.70
CA THR A 102 -23.69 10.64 0.67
C THR A 102 -23.44 12.15 0.75
N GLU A 103 -23.12 12.65 1.92
CA GLU A 103 -22.83 14.08 2.17
C GLU A 103 -21.40 14.47 1.75
N ILE A 104 -20.53 13.51 1.43
CA ILE A 104 -19.12 13.74 1.02
C ILE A 104 -19.07 13.92 -0.51
N ASP A 105 -18.83 15.13 -0.94
CA ASP A 105 -18.55 15.52 -2.32
C ASP A 105 -17.03 15.58 -2.62
N ALA A 106 -16.67 15.99 -3.82
CA ALA A 106 -15.26 16.11 -4.22
C ALA A 106 -14.49 17.14 -3.36
N GLY A 107 -15.09 18.29 -3.06
CA GLY A 107 -14.48 19.30 -2.20
C GLY A 107 -14.29 18.80 -0.76
N CYS A 108 -15.20 17.98 -0.27
CA CYS A 108 -15.03 17.30 1.02
C CYS A 108 -13.86 16.32 1.00
N LEU A 109 -13.67 15.55 -0.10
CA LEU A 109 -12.54 14.64 -0.24
C LEU A 109 -11.21 15.39 -0.21
N ASP A 110 -11.10 16.54 -0.85
CA ASP A 110 -9.89 17.37 -0.84
C ASP A 110 -9.60 17.93 0.56
N ARG A 111 -10.63 18.37 1.29
CA ARG A 111 -10.47 18.80 2.68
C ARG A 111 -10.07 17.65 3.61
N ILE A 112 -10.60 16.45 3.40
CA ILE A 112 -10.19 15.24 4.12
C ILE A 112 -8.70 14.94 3.85
N ASP A 113 -8.22 15.09 2.61
CA ASP A 113 -6.80 14.91 2.29
C ASP A 113 -5.92 15.95 3.00
N THR A 114 -6.34 17.21 3.05
CA THR A 114 -5.64 18.25 3.80
C THR A 114 -5.56 17.91 5.30
N ALA A 115 -6.65 17.44 5.89
CA ALA A 115 -6.68 17.02 7.29
C ALA A 115 -5.76 15.80 7.54
N ARG A 116 -5.77 14.81 6.63
CA ARG A 116 -4.87 13.64 6.69
C ARG A 116 -3.40 14.06 6.64
N ALA A 117 -3.04 15.02 5.80
CA ALA A 117 -1.67 15.51 5.69
C ALA A 117 -1.19 16.14 7.02
N ALA A 118 -2.02 16.98 7.64
CA ALA A 118 -1.70 17.60 8.95
C ALA A 118 -1.55 16.55 10.06
N VAL A 119 -2.45 15.56 10.11
CA VAL A 119 -2.36 14.45 11.07
C VAL A 119 -1.09 13.62 10.83
N ARG A 120 -0.75 13.35 9.56
CA ARG A 120 0.43 12.59 9.17
C ARG A 120 1.72 13.26 9.61
N GLU A 121 1.82 14.57 9.55
CA GLU A 121 2.99 15.31 10.05
C GLU A 121 3.26 15.01 11.52
N ARG A 122 2.22 15.04 12.35
CA ARG A 122 2.30 14.64 13.77
C ARG A 122 2.68 13.17 13.90
N VAL A 123 2.04 12.28 13.17
CA VAL A 123 2.29 10.83 13.26
C VAL A 123 3.71 10.49 12.86
N TRP A 124 4.22 11.04 11.75
CA TRP A 124 5.60 10.81 11.32
C TRP A 124 6.63 11.35 12.32
N THR A 125 6.30 12.45 13.00
CA THR A 125 7.13 12.96 14.11
C THR A 125 7.21 11.94 15.25
N LEU A 126 6.08 11.34 15.64
CA LEU A 126 6.03 10.32 16.68
C LEU A 126 6.72 9.01 16.24
N ILE A 127 6.57 8.61 14.97
CA ILE A 127 7.28 7.45 14.40
C ILE A 127 8.79 7.69 14.44
N ALA A 128 9.26 8.86 13.99
CA ALA A 128 10.67 9.21 14.00
C ALA A 128 11.23 9.27 15.43
N ALA A 129 10.48 9.79 16.39
CA ALA A 129 10.85 9.79 17.80
C ALA A 129 10.98 8.36 18.37
N ARG A 130 10.12 7.44 17.96
CA ARG A 130 10.14 6.05 18.41
C ARG A 130 11.26 5.22 17.79
N HIS A 131 11.53 5.39 16.49
CA HIS A 131 12.42 4.55 15.70
C HIS A 131 13.75 5.21 15.35
N GLY A 132 13.98 6.46 15.80
CA GLY A 132 15.14 7.27 15.44
C GLY A 132 15.03 7.93 14.05
N ARG A 133 14.24 7.37 13.15
CA ARG A 133 13.95 7.85 11.78
C ARG A 133 12.63 7.29 11.28
N ILE A 134 12.16 7.76 10.12
CA ILE A 134 11.14 7.02 9.36
C ILE A 134 11.77 5.70 8.93
N PRO A 135 11.09 4.55 9.12
CA PRO A 135 11.61 3.26 8.70
C PRO A 135 12.02 3.26 7.22
N PRO A 136 13.18 2.74 6.87
CA PRO A 136 13.61 2.71 5.48
C PRO A 136 12.81 1.70 4.67
N ALA A 137 12.63 1.97 3.38
CA ALA A 137 12.16 0.99 2.43
C ALA A 137 13.24 -0.07 2.19
N LEU A 138 12.87 -1.35 2.21
CA LEU A 138 13.79 -2.46 2.03
C LEU A 138 13.89 -2.87 0.56
N VAL A 139 15.10 -3.20 0.14
CA VAL A 139 15.43 -3.77 -1.16
C VAL A 139 16.33 -4.99 -0.97
N PRO A 140 16.50 -5.86 -1.96
CA PRO A 140 17.57 -6.86 -1.92
C PRO A 140 18.92 -6.17 -1.64
N ALA A 141 19.71 -6.74 -0.73
CA ALA A 141 20.99 -6.19 -0.26
C ALA A 141 20.90 -4.96 0.66
N GLY A 142 19.77 -4.68 1.31
CA GLY A 142 19.74 -3.64 2.32
C GLY A 142 18.50 -2.77 2.35
N ASP A 143 18.70 -1.49 2.59
CA ASP A 143 17.62 -0.50 2.65
C ASP A 143 17.98 0.78 1.86
N LEU A 144 16.98 1.61 1.60
CA LEU A 144 17.13 2.87 0.86
C LEU A 144 17.36 4.08 1.79
N GLY A 145 17.79 3.86 3.02
CA GLY A 145 18.11 4.94 3.96
C GLY A 145 16.93 5.87 4.21
N GLU A 146 17.16 7.17 3.99
CA GLU A 146 16.17 8.23 4.21
C GLU A 146 15.26 8.47 2.97
N GLN A 147 15.47 7.73 1.87
CA GLN A 147 14.66 7.88 0.67
C GLN A 147 13.21 7.43 0.93
N ILE A 148 12.25 8.31 0.63
CA ILE A 148 10.82 7.97 0.72
C ILE A 148 10.36 7.40 -0.62
N VAL A 149 9.82 6.19 -0.59
CA VAL A 149 9.44 5.43 -1.78
C VAL A 149 7.93 5.49 -1.98
N LEU A 150 7.53 6.00 -3.15
CA LEU A 150 6.15 6.13 -3.59
C LEU A 150 5.86 5.10 -4.68
N ARG A 151 4.98 4.13 -4.38
CA ARG A 151 4.53 3.13 -5.34
C ARG A 151 3.18 3.51 -5.90
N VAL A 152 3.14 3.85 -7.18
CA VAL A 152 1.88 4.16 -7.87
C VAL A 152 1.48 3.00 -8.76
N ASP A 153 0.24 2.57 -8.62
CA ASP A 153 -0.32 1.51 -9.45
C ASP A 153 -1.85 1.58 -9.50
N ALA A 154 -2.44 0.86 -10.44
CA ALA A 154 -3.88 0.71 -10.62
C ALA A 154 -4.30 -0.74 -10.46
N HIS A 155 -5.44 -0.96 -9.83
CA HIS A 155 -6.01 -2.29 -9.70
C HIS A 155 -7.47 -2.31 -10.13
N PHE A 156 -8.05 -3.48 -10.32
CA PHE A 156 -9.43 -3.60 -10.78
C PHE A 156 -10.34 -4.11 -9.66
N ILE A 157 -11.43 -3.36 -9.40
CA ILE A 157 -12.48 -3.78 -8.47
C ILE A 157 -13.66 -4.30 -9.28
N ASP A 158 -13.89 -5.62 -9.25
CA ASP A 158 -15.00 -6.25 -9.93
C ASP A 158 -16.34 -5.86 -9.29
N THR A 159 -17.36 -5.73 -10.10
CA THR A 159 -18.74 -5.56 -9.64
C THR A 159 -19.71 -6.43 -10.44
N VAL A 160 -20.66 -7.02 -9.74
CA VAL A 160 -21.73 -7.84 -10.34
C VAL A 160 -22.99 -7.03 -10.68
N SER A 161 -23.05 -5.77 -10.24
CA SER A 161 -24.21 -4.90 -10.44
C SER A 161 -23.85 -3.68 -11.28
N ARG A 162 -24.84 -3.12 -11.98
CA ARG A 162 -24.67 -1.84 -12.68
C ARG A 162 -24.46 -0.70 -11.68
N LYS A 163 -23.26 -0.17 -11.65
CA LYS A 163 -22.86 1.02 -10.86
C LYS A 163 -22.46 2.14 -11.80
N GLU A 164 -22.64 3.38 -11.37
CA GLU A 164 -22.18 4.55 -12.14
C GLU A 164 -20.67 4.42 -12.45
N ARG A 165 -20.29 4.70 -13.70
CA ARG A 165 -18.92 4.61 -14.25
C ARG A 165 -18.30 3.21 -14.22
N ALA A 166 -19.02 2.14 -13.86
CA ALA A 166 -18.51 0.80 -14.06
C ALA A 166 -18.43 0.49 -15.56
N GLY A 167 -17.36 -0.20 -15.96
CA GLY A 167 -17.08 -0.50 -17.35
C GLY A 167 -16.33 -1.82 -17.53
N ARG A 168 -16.11 -2.24 -18.76
CA ARG A 168 -15.36 -3.45 -19.10
C ARG A 168 -13.91 -3.12 -19.45
N LEU A 169 -12.99 -3.87 -18.85
CA LEU A 169 -11.57 -3.81 -19.16
C LEU A 169 -11.01 -5.25 -19.14
N ARG A 170 -10.43 -5.68 -20.26
CA ARG A 170 -9.81 -7.03 -20.38
C ARG A 170 -10.74 -8.16 -19.88
N GLY A 171 -12.02 -8.12 -20.25
CA GLY A 171 -13.00 -9.13 -19.87
C GLY A 171 -13.62 -9.00 -18.48
N ARG A 172 -13.09 -8.15 -17.61
CA ARG A 172 -13.61 -7.84 -16.27
C ARG A 172 -14.60 -6.68 -16.34
N TYR A 173 -15.57 -6.62 -15.43
CA TYR A 173 -16.53 -5.52 -15.31
C TYR A 173 -16.49 -4.91 -13.92
N GLY A 174 -16.25 -3.61 -13.83
CA GLY A 174 -16.12 -2.94 -12.55
C GLY A 174 -15.51 -1.54 -12.64
N HIS A 175 -14.66 -1.20 -11.69
CA HIS A 175 -13.93 0.07 -11.60
C HIS A 175 -12.42 -0.17 -11.64
N HIS A 176 -11.66 0.82 -12.07
CA HIS A 176 -10.21 0.75 -12.21
C HIS A 176 -9.53 1.86 -11.39
N PRO A 177 -9.57 1.79 -10.04
CA PRO A 177 -8.94 2.79 -9.19
C PRO A 177 -7.42 2.75 -9.29
N MET A 178 -6.81 3.87 -8.87
CA MET A 178 -5.37 4.02 -8.64
C MET A 178 -5.10 4.42 -7.20
N ALA A 179 -3.91 4.06 -6.70
CA ALA A 179 -3.42 4.53 -5.40
C ALA A 179 -1.91 4.75 -5.41
N VAL A 180 -1.44 5.58 -4.50
CA VAL A 180 -0.02 5.75 -4.17
C VAL A 180 0.22 5.29 -2.75
N ILE A 181 1.06 4.29 -2.60
CA ILE A 181 1.45 3.72 -1.31
C ILE A 181 2.85 4.19 -0.95
N CYS A 182 3.05 4.60 0.29
CA CYS A 182 4.37 4.84 0.85
C CYS A 182 4.97 3.52 1.33
N ASP A 183 6.02 3.02 0.68
CA ASP A 183 6.65 1.73 1.05
C ASP A 183 7.29 1.77 2.45
N ASN A 184 7.79 2.92 2.86
CA ASN A 184 8.43 3.13 4.17
C ASN A 184 7.48 2.90 5.33
N THR A 185 6.23 3.32 5.18
CA THR A 185 5.25 3.35 6.28
C THR A 185 4.04 2.45 6.04
N GLY A 186 3.81 1.99 4.81
CA GLY A 186 2.63 1.20 4.43
C GLY A 186 1.34 2.03 4.28
N GLU A 187 1.42 3.36 4.35
CA GLU A 187 0.28 4.27 4.25
C GLU A 187 -0.19 4.44 2.80
N CYS A 188 -1.48 4.67 2.62
CA CYS A 188 -2.06 5.11 1.34
C CYS A 188 -2.04 6.65 1.28
N LEU A 189 -1.03 7.23 0.60
CA LEU A 189 -0.89 8.69 0.54
C LEU A 189 -1.95 9.35 -0.33
N ALA A 190 -2.29 8.73 -1.47
CA ALA A 190 -3.35 9.21 -2.34
C ALA A 190 -4.10 8.04 -2.97
N ASP A 191 -5.37 8.25 -3.22
CA ASP A 191 -6.24 7.29 -3.88
C ASP A 191 -7.20 8.00 -4.83
N GLN A 192 -7.63 7.30 -5.86
CA GLN A 192 -8.62 7.78 -6.80
C GLN A 192 -9.48 6.62 -7.33
N LEU A 193 -10.76 6.64 -7.01
CA LEU A 193 -11.70 5.76 -7.70
C LEU A 193 -11.89 6.26 -9.13
N ARG A 194 -11.71 5.38 -10.14
CA ARG A 194 -11.88 5.71 -11.56
C ARG A 194 -12.91 4.81 -12.21
N GLY A 195 -13.42 5.24 -13.37
CA GLY A 195 -14.31 4.42 -14.20
C GLY A 195 -13.62 3.12 -14.64
N GLY A 196 -14.42 2.08 -14.91
CA GLY A 196 -13.90 0.77 -15.29
C GLY A 196 -13.19 0.72 -16.65
N THR A 197 -13.40 1.73 -17.51
CA THR A 197 -12.73 1.87 -18.82
C THR A 197 -11.53 2.83 -18.78
N ALA A 198 -11.17 3.35 -17.59
CA ALA A 198 -10.02 4.25 -17.46
C ALA A 198 -8.73 3.53 -17.87
N ALA A 199 -7.97 4.15 -18.79
CA ALA A 199 -6.70 3.61 -19.24
C ALA A 199 -5.66 3.59 -18.12
N ALA A 200 -4.83 2.56 -18.09
CA ALA A 200 -3.75 2.45 -17.11
C ALA A 200 -2.63 3.49 -17.34
N ASN A 201 -2.32 3.78 -18.62
CA ASN A 201 -1.20 4.63 -19.06
C ASN A 201 -1.55 6.11 -19.23
N ASN A 202 -2.56 6.62 -18.52
CA ASN A 202 -2.90 8.04 -18.56
C ASN A 202 -1.91 8.84 -17.71
N ALA A 203 -0.97 9.54 -18.35
CA ALA A 203 0.03 10.37 -17.66
C ALA A 203 -0.59 11.43 -16.76
N HIS A 204 -1.75 12.00 -17.14
CA HIS A 204 -2.43 13.01 -16.33
C HIS A 204 -2.90 12.43 -15.00
N ASP A 205 -3.52 11.24 -15.00
CA ASP A 205 -3.98 10.59 -13.78
C ASP A 205 -2.80 10.27 -12.83
N HIS A 206 -1.65 9.83 -13.38
CA HIS A 206 -0.44 9.58 -12.59
C HIS A 206 0.10 10.86 -11.96
N ILE A 207 0.22 11.94 -12.75
CA ILE A 207 0.73 13.24 -12.30
C ILE A 207 -0.17 13.83 -11.20
N ASP A 208 -1.48 13.86 -11.43
CA ASP A 208 -2.45 14.38 -10.47
C ASP A 208 -2.41 13.61 -9.15
N LEU A 209 -2.42 12.28 -9.24
CA LEU A 209 -2.39 11.41 -8.07
C LEU A 209 -1.09 11.55 -7.27
N LEU A 210 0.08 11.58 -7.94
CA LEU A 210 1.38 11.76 -7.29
C LEU A 210 1.55 13.17 -6.72
N THR A 211 1.03 14.20 -7.38
CA THR A 211 1.02 15.56 -6.83
C THR A 211 0.30 15.58 -5.47
N ARG A 212 -0.87 14.94 -5.38
CA ARG A 212 -1.60 14.79 -4.11
C ARG A 212 -0.83 13.93 -3.10
N ALA A 213 -0.19 12.84 -3.55
CA ALA A 213 0.59 11.98 -2.68
C ALA A 213 1.83 12.70 -2.09
N ILE A 214 2.56 13.45 -2.90
CA ILE A 214 3.71 14.25 -2.44
C ILE A 214 3.26 15.32 -1.43
N ALA A 215 2.09 15.93 -1.65
CA ALA A 215 1.52 16.88 -0.69
C ALA A 215 1.20 16.24 0.67
N GLN A 216 0.95 14.93 0.72
CA GLN A 216 0.73 14.19 1.96
C GLN A 216 2.01 13.95 2.77
N ILE A 217 3.18 13.96 2.15
CA ILE A 217 4.45 13.76 2.86
C ILE A 217 4.78 15.04 3.62
N PRO A 218 5.12 15.00 4.92
CA PRO A 218 5.51 16.20 5.64
C PRO A 218 6.76 16.86 5.03
N PRO A 219 6.86 18.20 4.97
CA PRO A 219 7.89 18.91 4.19
C PRO A 219 9.33 18.47 4.45
N ARG A 220 9.67 18.20 5.70
CA ARG A 220 11.02 17.79 6.10
C ARG A 220 11.48 16.45 5.53
N TRP A 221 10.56 15.58 5.08
CA TRP A 221 10.85 14.28 4.48
C TRP A 221 10.65 14.22 2.96
N ARG A 222 10.36 15.36 2.30
CA ARG A 222 10.19 15.42 0.83
C ARG A 222 11.50 15.56 0.06
N ARG A 223 12.64 15.54 0.73
CA ARG A 223 13.93 15.90 0.11
C ARG A 223 14.47 14.86 -0.85
N ASN A 224 14.19 13.59 -0.57
CA ASN A 224 14.70 12.47 -1.35
C ASN A 224 13.58 11.47 -1.60
N LEU A 225 13.08 11.42 -2.84
CA LEU A 225 11.94 10.59 -3.23
C LEU A 225 12.35 9.57 -4.29
N LEU A 226 11.77 8.38 -4.22
CA LEU A 226 11.77 7.41 -5.30
C LEU A 226 10.33 7.13 -5.72
N ILE A 227 10.01 7.37 -6.99
CA ILE A 227 8.71 7.06 -7.57
C ILE A 227 8.84 5.75 -8.36
N THR A 228 7.98 4.78 -8.03
CA THR A 228 7.98 3.49 -8.73
C THR A 228 6.61 3.26 -9.39
N ALA A 229 6.62 2.79 -10.64
CA ALA A 229 5.42 2.46 -11.40
C ALA A 229 5.65 1.23 -12.28
N ASP A 230 4.55 0.60 -12.71
CA ASP A 230 4.58 -0.44 -13.74
C ASP A 230 4.86 0.14 -15.14
N GLY A 231 4.75 -0.69 -16.17
CA GLY A 231 4.96 -0.27 -17.57
C GLY A 231 3.98 0.81 -18.06
N ALA A 232 2.85 1.01 -17.38
CA ALA A 232 1.92 2.10 -17.69
C ALA A 232 2.50 3.50 -17.35
N GLY A 233 3.48 3.57 -16.46
CA GLY A 233 4.23 4.79 -16.13
C GLY A 233 5.28 5.19 -17.17
N ALA A 234 5.64 4.35 -18.14
CA ALA A 234 6.64 4.67 -19.16
C ALA A 234 6.07 5.59 -20.25
N THR A 235 5.84 6.85 -19.93
CA THR A 235 5.40 7.87 -20.88
C THR A 235 6.29 9.12 -20.81
N HIS A 236 6.57 9.74 -21.97
CA HIS A 236 7.39 10.95 -22.04
C HIS A 236 6.93 12.04 -21.07
N LYS A 237 5.62 12.32 -21.07
CA LYS A 237 5.03 13.37 -20.23
C LYS A 237 5.20 13.08 -18.74
N PHE A 238 5.03 11.83 -18.33
CA PHE A 238 5.13 11.45 -16.91
C PHE A 238 6.57 11.49 -16.42
N LEU A 239 7.52 10.90 -17.16
CA LEU A 239 8.93 10.92 -16.76
C LEU A 239 9.55 12.31 -16.81
N ALA A 240 9.17 13.14 -17.80
CA ALA A 240 9.57 14.55 -17.84
C ALA A 240 9.05 15.33 -16.63
N TRP A 241 7.79 15.08 -16.24
CA TRP A 241 7.23 15.71 -15.04
C TRP A 241 8.00 15.30 -13.78
N ILE A 242 8.34 14.02 -13.59
CA ILE A 242 9.14 13.57 -12.44
C ILE A 242 10.51 14.22 -12.44
N THR A 243 11.20 14.24 -13.59
CA THR A 243 12.52 14.87 -13.73
C THR A 243 12.48 16.35 -13.35
N ASN A 244 11.41 17.07 -13.74
CA ASN A 244 11.21 18.48 -13.42
C ASN A 244 10.87 18.76 -11.94
N LEU A 245 10.58 17.73 -11.14
CA LEU A 245 10.45 17.89 -9.69
C LEU A 245 11.80 18.09 -8.99
N ASN A 246 12.90 17.69 -9.63
CA ASN A 246 14.24 17.90 -9.07
C ASN A 246 14.55 19.39 -8.95
N ARG A 247 15.00 19.80 -7.79
CA ARG A 247 15.41 21.16 -7.49
C ARG A 247 16.69 21.14 -6.69
N PRO A 248 17.74 21.88 -7.10
CA PRO A 248 18.94 22.02 -6.28
C PRO A 248 18.63 22.77 -4.98
N ALA A 249 19.45 22.53 -3.96
CA ALA A 249 19.39 23.33 -2.74
C ALA A 249 19.74 24.80 -3.07
N ALA A 250 18.98 25.75 -2.49
CA ALA A 250 19.19 27.18 -2.71
C ALA A 250 18.76 27.97 -1.44
N GLY A 251 19.71 28.69 -0.82
CA GLY A 251 19.45 29.38 0.44
C GLY A 251 18.98 28.40 1.52
N ASP A 252 17.84 28.70 2.12
CA ASP A 252 17.21 27.85 3.14
C ASP A 252 16.38 26.67 2.54
N ASP A 253 16.15 26.63 1.22
CA ASP A 253 15.52 25.50 0.56
C ASP A 253 16.52 24.34 0.41
N PRO A 254 16.31 23.22 1.09
CA PRO A 254 17.20 22.05 0.98
C PRO A 254 17.17 21.38 -0.40
N GLY A 255 16.31 21.87 -1.31
CA GLY A 255 16.07 21.24 -2.61
C GLY A 255 15.23 19.97 -2.51
N MET A 256 15.06 19.33 -3.67
CA MET A 256 14.37 18.04 -3.77
C MET A 256 15.03 17.18 -4.85
N ARG A 257 15.43 15.98 -4.49
CA ARG A 257 15.90 14.95 -5.42
C ARG A 257 14.78 13.92 -5.61
N VAL A 258 14.43 13.65 -6.86
CA VAL A 258 13.40 12.66 -7.20
C VAL A 258 13.96 11.70 -8.24
N GLU A 259 14.07 10.46 -7.81
CA GLU A 259 14.38 9.34 -8.70
C GLU A 259 13.09 8.62 -9.12
N TYR A 260 13.18 7.90 -10.24
CA TYR A 260 12.12 6.98 -10.63
C TYR A 260 12.69 5.62 -11.03
N THR A 261 11.85 4.61 -10.94
CA THR A 261 12.01 3.33 -11.63
C THR A 261 10.65 2.88 -12.14
N VAL A 262 10.53 2.66 -13.45
CA VAL A 262 9.27 2.32 -14.12
C VAL A 262 9.47 1.13 -15.05
N GLY A 263 8.46 0.29 -15.19
CA GLY A 263 8.47 -0.74 -16.21
C GLY A 263 8.66 -0.13 -17.60
N TRP A 264 9.38 -0.81 -18.48
CA TRP A 264 9.65 -0.38 -19.85
C TRP A 264 9.10 -1.39 -20.85
N PRO A 265 8.50 -0.96 -21.98
CA PRO A 265 7.97 -1.91 -22.96
C PRO A 265 9.10 -2.68 -23.66
N VAL A 266 8.92 -4.00 -23.78
CA VAL A 266 9.77 -4.84 -24.63
C VAL A 266 9.14 -4.86 -26.02
N ASP A 267 9.34 -3.75 -26.75
CA ASP A 267 8.94 -3.58 -28.15
C ASP A 267 10.03 -4.03 -29.13
N LYS A 268 9.80 -3.81 -30.42
CA LYS A 268 10.77 -4.17 -31.47
C LYS A 268 12.13 -3.45 -31.34
N HIS A 269 12.17 -2.25 -30.77
CA HIS A 269 13.43 -1.51 -30.57
C HIS A 269 14.20 -2.10 -29.41
N THR A 270 13.53 -2.33 -28.31
CA THR A 270 14.07 -3.03 -27.14
C THR A 270 14.53 -4.43 -27.51
N GLY A 271 13.74 -5.18 -28.30
CA GLY A 271 14.10 -6.52 -28.79
C GLY A 271 15.38 -6.53 -29.64
N LYS A 272 15.55 -5.54 -30.53
CA LYS A 272 16.79 -5.40 -31.32
C LYS A 272 18.01 -5.09 -30.45
N ALA A 273 17.84 -4.26 -29.41
CA ALA A 273 18.90 -3.98 -28.46
C ALA A 273 19.30 -5.24 -27.65
N ILE A 274 18.31 -6.01 -27.19
CA ILE A 274 18.54 -7.29 -26.50
C ILE A 274 19.36 -8.26 -27.35
N ALA A 275 19.03 -8.38 -28.64
CA ALA A 275 19.72 -9.28 -29.57
C ALA A 275 21.20 -8.91 -29.80
N GLN A 276 21.59 -7.68 -29.52
CA GLN A 276 22.98 -7.21 -29.65
C GLN A 276 23.81 -7.43 -28.37
N LEU A 277 23.20 -7.81 -27.25
CA LEU A 277 23.90 -7.99 -25.99
C LEU A 277 24.83 -9.23 -26.04
N PRO A 278 26.13 -9.05 -25.82
CA PRO A 278 27.03 -10.18 -25.72
C PRO A 278 26.81 -10.93 -24.39
N PRO A 279 27.19 -12.23 -24.33
CA PRO A 279 26.94 -13.04 -23.11
C PRO A 279 27.52 -12.45 -21.81
N GLN A 280 28.65 -11.75 -21.90
CA GLN A 280 29.30 -11.10 -20.74
C GLN A 280 28.65 -9.83 -20.25
N ALA A 281 27.67 -9.27 -20.97
CA ALA A 281 26.90 -8.10 -20.53
C ALA A 281 25.87 -8.46 -19.45
N TRP A 282 25.57 -9.73 -19.30
CA TRP A 282 24.54 -10.19 -18.37
C TRP A 282 25.12 -10.46 -16.99
N THR A 283 24.52 -9.83 -15.99
CA THR A 283 24.86 -9.98 -14.57
C THR A 283 23.77 -10.76 -13.85
N ALA A 284 24.12 -11.59 -12.88
CA ALA A 284 23.16 -12.32 -12.07
C ALA A 284 22.27 -11.34 -11.27
N MET A 285 20.97 -11.63 -11.20
CA MET A 285 20.05 -10.91 -10.32
C MET A 285 20.40 -11.14 -8.85
N LEU A 286 20.08 -10.17 -7.98
CA LEU A 286 20.19 -10.36 -6.54
C LEU A 286 18.99 -11.17 -6.00
N ALA A 287 19.27 -12.11 -5.10
CA ALA A 287 18.26 -12.75 -4.26
C ALA A 287 17.83 -11.82 -3.11
N ALA A 288 16.84 -12.24 -2.34
CA ALA A 288 16.29 -11.42 -1.24
C ALA A 288 17.34 -11.08 -0.16
N ASP A 289 18.33 -11.95 0.04
CA ASP A 289 19.46 -11.75 0.95
C ASP A 289 20.56 -10.81 0.39
N GLY A 290 20.40 -10.33 -0.86
CA GLY A 290 21.33 -9.45 -1.53
C GLY A 290 22.53 -10.14 -2.16
N LEU A 291 22.61 -11.45 -2.10
CA LEU A 291 23.66 -12.21 -2.79
C LEU A 291 23.27 -12.45 -4.26
N PRO A 292 24.24 -12.69 -5.15
CA PRO A 292 23.93 -13.12 -6.51
C PRO A 292 23.03 -14.35 -6.48
N GLY A 293 21.86 -14.25 -7.11
CA GLY A 293 20.87 -15.32 -7.07
C GLY A 293 21.38 -16.59 -7.75
N THR A 294 21.33 -17.69 -7.03
CA THR A 294 21.38 -19.04 -7.59
C THR A 294 19.96 -19.54 -7.82
N PRO A 295 19.74 -20.59 -8.63
CA PRO A 295 18.41 -21.16 -8.84
C PRO A 295 17.66 -21.51 -7.55
N ALA A 296 18.36 -21.80 -6.46
CA ALA A 296 17.80 -22.17 -5.16
C ALA A 296 17.47 -20.97 -4.26
N THR A 297 18.01 -19.78 -4.54
CA THR A 297 17.90 -18.59 -3.68
C THR A 297 17.10 -17.45 -4.30
N LEU A 298 16.68 -17.57 -5.57
CA LEU A 298 15.82 -16.58 -6.21
C LEU A 298 14.42 -16.67 -5.65
N ASP A 299 13.98 -15.55 -5.09
CA ASP A 299 12.77 -15.35 -4.30
C ASP A 299 11.48 -15.69 -5.05
N THR A 300 10.44 -15.90 -4.26
CA THR A 300 9.06 -16.23 -4.63
C THR A 300 8.39 -15.25 -5.60
N GLU A 301 8.84 -13.99 -5.69
CA GLU A 301 8.32 -13.02 -6.67
C GLU A 301 8.74 -13.35 -8.12
N SER A 302 9.86 -14.03 -8.30
CA SER A 302 10.30 -14.57 -9.61
C SER A 302 9.87 -16.02 -9.81
N GLY A 303 9.19 -16.62 -8.81
CA GLY A 303 8.91 -18.05 -8.71
C GLY A 303 10.08 -18.86 -8.15
N PRO A 304 9.82 -19.91 -7.38
CA PRO A 304 10.82 -20.64 -6.59
C PRO A 304 11.88 -21.39 -7.42
N ASP A 305 11.83 -21.30 -8.75
CA ASP A 305 12.68 -22.06 -9.65
C ASP A 305 13.07 -21.23 -10.89
N THR A 306 13.59 -20.01 -10.72
CA THR A 306 14.02 -19.17 -11.84
C THR A 306 15.49 -18.78 -11.75
N VAL A 307 16.17 -18.80 -12.90
CA VAL A 307 17.48 -18.17 -13.06
C VAL A 307 17.25 -16.82 -13.72
N GLY A 308 17.73 -15.72 -13.11
CA GLY A 308 17.56 -14.39 -13.65
C GLY A 308 18.89 -13.67 -13.86
N GLN A 309 18.92 -12.88 -14.91
CA GLN A 309 20.06 -12.02 -15.25
C GLN A 309 19.56 -10.66 -15.73
N VAL A 310 20.36 -9.61 -15.54
CA VAL A 310 20.05 -8.23 -15.91
C VAL A 310 21.21 -7.62 -16.69
N ALA A 311 20.90 -6.73 -17.63
CA ALA A 311 21.87 -5.97 -18.39
C ALA A 311 21.34 -4.56 -18.70
N GLU A 312 22.23 -3.58 -18.82
CA GLU A 312 21.89 -2.24 -19.31
C GLU A 312 21.90 -2.22 -20.84
N ILE A 313 20.87 -1.62 -21.44
CA ILE A 313 20.71 -1.50 -22.89
C ILE A 313 20.60 -0.05 -23.38
N THR A 314 20.77 0.93 -22.51
CA THR A 314 20.60 2.36 -22.82
C THR A 314 21.33 2.78 -24.08
N HIS A 315 22.60 2.41 -24.20
CA HIS A 315 23.49 2.75 -25.32
C HIS A 315 23.14 2.04 -26.64
N LEU A 316 22.30 1.02 -26.61
CA LEU A 316 21.83 0.27 -27.78
C LEU A 316 20.48 0.81 -28.31
N LEU A 317 19.82 1.70 -27.55
CA LEU A 317 18.53 2.25 -27.93
C LEU A 317 18.70 3.55 -28.73
N THR A 318 18.33 3.53 -30.00
CA THR A 318 18.46 4.67 -30.92
C THR A 318 17.28 5.65 -30.90
N HIS A 319 16.19 5.30 -30.17
CA HIS A 319 14.92 6.04 -30.16
C HIS A 319 14.62 6.78 -28.85
N LEU A 320 15.67 7.08 -28.07
CA LEU A 320 15.52 7.80 -26.79
C LEU A 320 15.41 9.33 -26.97
N ALA A 321 15.44 9.85 -28.20
CA ALA A 321 15.19 11.26 -28.47
C ALA A 321 13.81 11.70 -27.94
N GLY A 322 13.78 12.79 -27.16
CA GLY A 322 12.56 13.30 -26.51
C GLY A 322 12.23 12.67 -25.14
N TRP A 323 12.95 11.65 -24.71
CA TRP A 323 12.91 11.20 -23.33
C TRP A 323 13.79 12.10 -22.42
N PRO A 324 13.51 12.18 -21.11
CA PRO A 324 14.32 12.98 -20.21
C PRO A 324 15.81 12.59 -20.24
N GLU A 325 16.67 13.60 -20.10
CA GLU A 325 18.10 13.37 -19.94
C GLU A 325 18.40 12.52 -18.69
N GLY A 326 19.42 11.68 -18.77
CA GLY A 326 19.77 10.77 -17.68
C GLY A 326 18.91 9.50 -17.59
N LEU A 327 17.94 9.31 -18.51
CA LEU A 327 17.19 8.07 -18.57
C LEU A 327 18.08 6.90 -18.94
N ARG A 328 18.06 5.84 -18.13
CA ARG A 328 18.75 4.58 -18.33
C ARG A 328 17.74 3.44 -18.45
N VAL A 329 17.99 2.52 -19.36
CA VAL A 329 17.09 1.37 -19.61
C VAL A 329 17.85 0.07 -19.38
N PHE A 330 17.22 -0.81 -18.63
CA PHE A 330 17.73 -2.12 -18.26
C PHE A 330 16.77 -3.19 -18.74
N VAL A 331 17.32 -4.35 -19.07
CA VAL A 331 16.54 -5.55 -19.41
C VAL A 331 16.91 -6.67 -18.47
N ARG A 332 15.88 -7.33 -17.97
CA ARG A 332 15.96 -8.56 -17.18
C ARG A 332 15.53 -9.74 -18.03
N ARG A 333 16.24 -10.85 -17.93
CA ARG A 333 15.79 -12.12 -18.48
C ARG A 333 15.67 -13.17 -17.38
N VAL A 334 14.61 -13.96 -17.43
CA VAL A 334 14.32 -15.01 -16.45
C VAL A 334 14.03 -16.30 -17.18
N LYS A 335 14.63 -17.39 -16.72
CA LYS A 335 14.39 -18.72 -17.23
C LYS A 335 13.66 -19.54 -16.17
N PRO A 336 12.40 -19.96 -16.39
CA PRO A 336 11.74 -20.88 -15.49
C PRO A 336 12.49 -22.22 -15.48
N LEU A 337 12.74 -22.79 -14.30
CA LEU A 337 13.40 -24.10 -14.16
C LEU A 337 12.45 -25.27 -14.44
N ARG A 338 11.13 -25.02 -14.45
CA ARG A 338 10.10 -25.99 -14.86
C ARG A 338 9.49 -25.54 -16.17
N ASP A 339 9.20 -26.51 -17.08
CA ASP A 339 8.46 -26.29 -18.32
C ASP A 339 7.06 -25.73 -18.02
N THR A 340 6.98 -24.43 -17.92
CA THR A 340 5.70 -23.71 -17.98
C THR A 340 5.56 -23.19 -19.40
N THR A 341 4.61 -23.71 -20.14
CA THR A 341 4.28 -23.22 -21.49
C THR A 341 4.12 -21.70 -21.47
N PRO A 342 4.94 -20.94 -22.23
CA PRO A 342 4.83 -19.48 -22.25
C PRO A 342 3.42 -19.08 -22.72
N LYS A 343 2.75 -18.15 -22.02
CA LYS A 343 1.60 -17.47 -22.59
C LYS A 343 2.06 -16.66 -23.79
N PRO A 344 1.42 -16.81 -24.98
CA PRO A 344 1.78 -16.03 -26.16
C PRO A 344 1.64 -14.54 -25.85
N LEU A 345 2.68 -13.77 -26.13
CA LEU A 345 2.64 -12.32 -26.15
C LEU A 345 1.87 -11.87 -27.41
N THR A 346 0.98 -10.89 -27.30
CA THR A 346 0.12 -10.44 -28.39
C THR A 346 0.77 -9.30 -29.18
N GLY A 347 1.23 -9.57 -30.41
CA GLY A 347 1.71 -8.56 -31.37
C GLY A 347 2.55 -9.18 -32.50
N VAL A 348 2.35 -8.76 -33.72
CA VAL A 348 2.98 -9.38 -34.93
C VAL A 348 4.50 -9.14 -35.02
N ASP A 349 5.01 -8.05 -34.43
CA ASP A 349 6.46 -7.73 -34.41
C ASP A 349 7.21 -8.46 -33.27
N GLN A 350 6.49 -9.16 -32.42
CA GLN A 350 7.00 -9.95 -31.31
C GLN A 350 7.43 -11.36 -31.78
N LEU A 351 7.00 -11.78 -32.97
CA LEU A 351 7.15 -13.18 -33.43
C LEU A 351 8.63 -13.60 -33.56
N GLU A 352 9.53 -12.72 -34.00
CA GLU A 352 10.96 -13.05 -34.13
C GLU A 352 11.65 -13.13 -32.76
N LEU A 353 11.33 -12.21 -31.83
CA LEU A 353 11.85 -12.25 -30.48
C LEU A 353 11.24 -13.44 -29.71
N ASP A 354 9.94 -13.71 -29.92
CA ASP A 354 9.24 -14.84 -29.33
C ASP A 354 9.78 -16.19 -29.80
N LEU A 355 10.17 -16.32 -31.07
CA LEU A 355 10.78 -17.55 -31.61
C LEU A 355 12.19 -17.78 -31.04
N GLN A 356 13.02 -16.75 -30.93
CA GLN A 356 14.34 -16.85 -30.32
C GLN A 356 14.23 -17.06 -28.79
N THR A 357 13.28 -16.42 -28.15
CA THR A 357 12.99 -16.53 -26.72
C THR A 357 12.42 -17.90 -26.38
N ALA A 358 11.48 -18.39 -27.17
CA ALA A 358 10.90 -19.73 -27.02
C ALA A 358 11.95 -20.84 -27.21
N ALA A 359 12.85 -20.70 -28.19
CA ALA A 359 13.93 -21.63 -28.42
C ALA A 359 14.96 -21.65 -27.27
N ALA A 360 15.21 -20.50 -26.62
CA ALA A 360 16.14 -20.38 -25.49
C ALA A 360 15.47 -20.55 -24.11
N GLY A 361 14.14 -20.54 -24.04
CA GLY A 361 13.37 -20.62 -22.80
C GLY A 361 13.47 -19.38 -21.90
N TRP A 362 13.93 -18.22 -22.42
CA TRP A 362 14.02 -16.97 -21.68
C TRP A 362 12.75 -16.13 -21.82
N ARG A 363 12.39 -15.46 -20.73
CA ARG A 363 11.36 -14.42 -20.69
C ARG A 363 12.04 -13.09 -20.39
N TYR A 364 11.70 -12.03 -21.14
CA TYR A 364 12.30 -10.71 -20.98
C TYR A 364 11.31 -9.71 -20.38
N GLU A 365 11.81 -8.89 -19.48
CA GLU A 365 11.15 -7.71 -18.92
C GLU A 365 12.17 -6.56 -18.92
N ALA A 366 11.69 -5.33 -19.03
CA ALA A 366 12.58 -4.18 -19.03
C ALA A 366 12.04 -3.09 -18.08
N PHE A 367 12.96 -2.25 -17.58
CA PHE A 367 12.64 -1.09 -16.75
C PHE A 367 13.55 0.08 -17.08
N ALA A 368 13.08 1.28 -16.76
CA ALA A 368 13.83 2.52 -16.90
C ALA A 368 13.97 3.24 -15.56
N THR A 369 15.08 3.96 -15.39
CA THR A 369 15.38 4.77 -14.20
C THR A 369 16.20 6.00 -14.59
N ASN A 370 16.18 7.04 -13.75
CA ASN A 370 17.07 8.19 -13.80
C ASN A 370 18.15 8.16 -12.71
N HIS A 371 18.46 6.99 -12.17
CA HIS A 371 19.50 6.87 -11.16
C HIS A 371 20.87 7.22 -11.77
N ASP A 372 21.51 8.25 -11.25
CA ASP A 372 22.73 8.87 -11.76
C ASP A 372 23.92 8.80 -10.78
N ILE A 373 23.76 8.16 -9.62
CA ILE A 373 24.85 8.00 -8.67
C ILE A 373 25.84 7.02 -9.27
N PRO A 374 27.12 7.45 -9.49
CA PRO A 374 28.15 6.55 -9.94
C PRO A 374 28.41 5.48 -8.87
N PRO A 375 28.92 4.30 -9.28
CA PRO A 375 29.40 3.31 -8.32
C PRO A 375 30.42 3.94 -7.38
N THR A 376 30.42 3.54 -6.12
CA THR A 376 31.49 3.83 -5.19
C THR A 376 32.77 3.12 -5.61
N ASP A 377 33.93 3.48 -5.04
CA ASP A 377 35.20 2.78 -5.34
C ASP A 377 35.16 1.28 -4.98
N GLU A 378 34.19 0.88 -4.16
CA GLU A 378 33.98 -0.51 -3.72
C GLU A 378 32.95 -1.26 -4.60
N GLU A 379 32.19 -0.56 -5.47
CA GLU A 379 31.10 -1.14 -6.27
C GLU A 379 31.48 -1.24 -7.74
N THR A 380 31.20 -2.38 -8.34
CA THR A 380 31.34 -2.56 -9.80
C THR A 380 30.05 -2.11 -10.52
N PRO A 381 30.14 -1.71 -11.80
CA PRO A 381 28.95 -1.42 -12.62
C PRO A 381 27.93 -2.58 -12.66
N GLN A 382 28.41 -3.81 -12.58
CA GLN A 382 27.59 -5.02 -12.54
C GLN A 382 26.78 -5.09 -11.22
N GLN A 383 27.41 -4.79 -10.08
CA GLN A 383 26.72 -4.76 -8.79
C GLN A 383 25.64 -3.68 -8.76
N VAL A 384 25.92 -2.48 -9.28
CA VAL A 384 24.93 -1.40 -9.42
C VAL A 384 23.76 -1.85 -10.32
N THR A 385 24.05 -2.49 -11.45
CA THR A 385 23.02 -3.01 -12.36
C THR A 385 22.11 -4.04 -11.67
N ALA A 386 22.69 -4.98 -10.93
CA ALA A 386 21.94 -5.97 -10.18
C ALA A 386 21.12 -5.36 -9.04
N TRP A 387 21.65 -4.34 -8.36
CA TRP A 387 20.96 -3.60 -7.32
C TRP A 387 19.78 -2.78 -7.87
N LEU A 388 19.95 -2.11 -9.02
CA LEU A 388 18.86 -1.36 -9.69
C LEU A 388 17.71 -2.28 -10.10
N ASP A 389 18.02 -3.50 -10.58
CA ASP A 389 16.99 -4.51 -10.85
C ASP A 389 16.26 -4.92 -9.55
N GLY A 390 17.01 -5.22 -8.49
CA GLY A 390 16.44 -5.53 -7.19
C GLY A 390 15.53 -4.42 -6.66
N ARG A 391 15.97 -3.16 -6.77
CA ARG A 391 15.18 -1.96 -6.41
C ARG A 391 13.90 -1.83 -7.23
N HIS A 392 13.94 -2.17 -8.52
CA HIS A 392 12.76 -2.12 -9.38
C HIS A 392 11.77 -3.24 -9.04
N ARG A 393 12.24 -4.47 -8.87
CA ARG A 393 11.39 -5.65 -8.60
C ARG A 393 10.50 -5.51 -7.38
N VAL A 394 10.98 -4.85 -6.33
CA VAL A 394 10.17 -4.64 -5.12
C VAL A 394 8.95 -3.72 -5.34
N HIS A 395 8.75 -3.17 -6.56
CA HIS A 395 7.50 -2.52 -6.94
C HIS A 395 6.29 -3.47 -6.81
N ALA A 396 6.48 -4.76 -7.02
CA ALA A 396 5.42 -5.77 -6.89
C ALA A 396 4.72 -5.76 -5.51
N ARG A 397 5.35 -5.24 -4.47
CA ARG A 397 4.72 -5.07 -3.14
C ARG A 397 3.45 -4.21 -3.17
N VAL A 398 3.27 -3.34 -4.15
CA VAL A 398 2.03 -2.56 -4.30
C VAL A 398 0.81 -3.47 -4.49
N GLU A 399 0.99 -4.62 -5.16
CA GLU A 399 -0.08 -5.60 -5.32
C GLU A 399 -0.53 -6.20 -3.98
N ASP A 400 0.40 -6.40 -3.04
CA ASP A 400 0.07 -6.90 -1.70
C ASP A 400 -0.75 -5.86 -0.93
N HIS A 401 -0.44 -4.57 -1.06
CA HIS A 401 -1.27 -3.50 -0.50
C HIS A 401 -2.70 -3.53 -1.07
N PHE A 402 -2.87 -3.78 -2.37
CA PHE A 402 -4.22 -3.94 -2.95
C PHE A 402 -4.92 -5.21 -2.47
N LYS A 403 -4.20 -6.33 -2.32
CA LYS A 403 -4.75 -7.56 -1.69
C LYS A 403 -5.19 -7.29 -0.25
N HIS A 404 -4.39 -6.56 0.53
CA HIS A 404 -4.73 -6.12 1.88
C HIS A 404 -5.95 -5.20 1.89
N GLY A 405 -6.03 -4.22 0.98
CA GLY A 405 -7.19 -3.36 0.78
C GLY A 405 -8.47 -4.15 0.50
N ASN A 406 -8.36 -5.24 -0.26
CA ASN A 406 -9.51 -6.12 -0.52
C ASN A 406 -10.05 -6.81 0.74
N THR A 407 -9.24 -7.00 1.77
CA THR A 407 -9.65 -7.56 3.07
C THR A 407 -10.15 -6.49 4.05
N THR A 408 -9.97 -5.21 3.71
CA THR A 408 -10.33 -4.05 4.53
C THR A 408 -11.29 -3.10 3.81
N GLY A 409 -12.25 -3.64 3.07
CA GLY A 409 -13.38 -2.88 2.49
C GLY A 409 -13.25 -2.46 1.04
N ALA A 410 -12.06 -2.46 0.41
CA ALA A 410 -11.88 -1.99 -0.97
C ALA A 410 -12.58 -2.88 -2.02
N LYS A 411 -12.70 -4.19 -1.76
CA LYS A 411 -13.28 -5.15 -2.71
C LYS A 411 -14.77 -4.91 -3.03
N ARG A 412 -15.52 -4.27 -2.12
CA ARG A 412 -16.99 -4.11 -2.24
C ARG A 412 -17.37 -2.64 -2.16
N LEU A 413 -17.73 -2.07 -3.29
CA LEU A 413 -18.29 -0.73 -3.35
C LEU A 413 -19.78 -0.78 -2.95
N PRO A 414 -20.24 -0.01 -1.94
CA PRO A 414 -21.55 -0.21 -1.30
C PRO A 414 -22.74 0.35 -2.09
N SER A 415 -22.50 1.28 -3.04
CA SER A 415 -23.57 2.05 -3.68
C SER A 415 -23.63 1.87 -5.20
N LYS A 416 -24.75 2.24 -5.80
CA LYS A 416 -24.88 2.47 -7.25
C LYS A 416 -24.24 3.81 -7.65
N LYS A 417 -24.21 4.81 -6.73
CA LYS A 417 -23.70 6.16 -6.97
C LYS A 417 -22.16 6.19 -6.88
N PHE A 418 -21.53 6.82 -7.87
CA PHE A 418 -20.06 6.90 -7.95
C PHE A 418 -19.48 7.72 -6.78
N ALA A 419 -20.07 8.86 -6.45
CA ALA A 419 -19.59 9.72 -5.37
C ALA A 419 -19.55 9.00 -4.01
N ILE A 420 -20.60 8.24 -3.67
CA ILE A 420 -20.64 7.44 -2.43
C ILE A 420 -19.56 6.37 -2.42
N ASN A 421 -19.30 5.75 -3.56
CA ASN A 421 -18.22 4.76 -3.70
C ASN A 421 -16.83 5.41 -3.59
N ALA A 422 -16.67 6.63 -4.08
CA ALA A 422 -15.43 7.39 -3.91
C ALA A 422 -15.16 7.74 -2.44
N ALA A 423 -16.19 8.18 -1.71
CA ALA A 423 -16.12 8.42 -0.27
C ALA A 423 -15.80 7.14 0.52
N TRP A 424 -16.40 6.00 0.14
CA TRP A 424 -16.09 4.70 0.72
C TRP A 424 -14.64 4.28 0.45
N TYR A 425 -14.15 4.47 -0.79
CA TYR A 425 -12.78 4.13 -1.17
C TYR A 425 -11.76 4.99 -0.42
N ARG A 426 -12.04 6.30 -0.23
CA ARG A 426 -11.26 7.18 0.64
C ARG A 426 -11.28 6.72 2.11
N THR A 427 -12.41 6.24 2.61
CA THR A 427 -12.50 5.70 3.99
C THR A 427 -11.61 4.47 4.15
N GLN A 428 -11.50 3.64 3.11
CA GLN A 428 -10.59 2.50 3.09
C GLN A 428 -9.12 2.95 3.11
N ALA A 429 -8.75 4.02 2.39
CA ALA A 429 -7.41 4.59 2.47
C ALA A 429 -7.09 5.08 3.89
N ILE A 430 -8.04 5.70 4.58
CA ILE A 430 -7.91 6.09 6.00
C ILE A 430 -7.72 4.84 6.88
N ALA A 431 -8.42 3.74 6.61
CA ALA A 431 -8.26 2.48 7.35
C ALA A 431 -6.85 1.87 7.15
N THR A 432 -6.28 2.01 5.96
CA THR A 432 -4.88 1.61 5.66
C THR A 432 -3.91 2.46 6.48
N ASP A 433 -4.06 3.79 6.46
CA ASP A 433 -3.24 4.69 7.27
C ASP A 433 -3.33 4.35 8.77
N LEU A 434 -4.54 4.12 9.26
CA LEU A 434 -4.78 3.81 10.67
C LEU A 434 -4.12 2.50 11.10
N THR A 435 -4.14 1.48 10.24
CA THR A 435 -3.46 0.21 10.47
C THR A 435 -1.94 0.40 10.49
N ALA A 436 -1.39 1.12 9.53
CA ALA A 436 0.03 1.43 9.43
C ALA A 436 0.52 2.24 10.65
N TRP A 437 -0.25 3.24 11.08
CA TRP A 437 0.06 4.04 12.26
C TRP A 437 0.04 3.21 13.55
N LEU A 438 -0.95 2.33 13.72
CA LEU A 438 -0.97 1.40 14.85
C LEU A 438 0.29 0.53 14.87
N GLN A 439 0.67 -0.03 13.72
CA GLN A 439 1.85 -0.88 13.59
C GLN A 439 3.13 -0.12 13.96
N LEU A 440 3.32 1.07 13.42
CA LEU A 440 4.53 1.85 13.60
C LEU A 440 4.61 2.56 14.98
N LEU A 441 3.46 2.96 15.54
CA LEU A 441 3.42 3.64 16.83
C LEU A 441 3.35 2.68 18.03
N ALA A 442 2.75 1.50 17.86
CA ALA A 442 2.42 0.66 19.01
C ALA A 442 2.85 -0.81 18.90
N CYS A 443 2.94 -1.41 17.73
CA CYS A 443 3.33 -2.80 17.58
C CYS A 443 4.85 -3.02 17.76
N SER A 444 5.26 -4.27 17.97
CA SER A 444 6.65 -4.73 18.02
C SER A 444 6.78 -6.14 17.47
N GLY A 445 8.01 -6.56 17.14
CA GLY A 445 8.28 -7.88 16.57
C GLY A 445 7.57 -8.06 15.22
N HIS A 446 7.06 -9.26 14.99
CA HIS A 446 6.38 -9.62 13.73
C HIS A 446 5.12 -8.77 13.43
N LEU A 447 4.46 -8.21 14.47
CA LEU A 447 3.26 -7.38 14.27
C LEU A 447 3.54 -6.04 13.59
N THR A 448 4.78 -5.57 13.55
CA THR A 448 5.15 -4.30 12.87
C THR A 448 4.96 -4.36 11.37
N ARG A 449 4.96 -5.56 10.78
CA ARG A 449 4.79 -5.80 9.33
C ARG A 449 3.76 -6.88 9.05
N ALA A 450 2.93 -7.22 10.05
CA ALA A 450 1.91 -8.25 9.89
C ALA A 450 0.84 -7.81 8.88
N GLU A 451 0.39 -8.76 8.08
CA GLU A 451 -0.76 -8.56 7.20
C GLU A 451 -2.03 -8.24 8.01
N PRO A 452 -3.00 -7.52 7.43
CA PRO A 452 -4.25 -7.19 8.10
C PRO A 452 -4.97 -8.39 8.72
N LYS A 453 -5.00 -9.53 8.04
CA LYS A 453 -5.61 -10.76 8.57
C LYS A 453 -4.92 -11.28 9.82
N THR A 454 -3.60 -11.17 9.88
CA THR A 454 -2.81 -11.54 11.07
C THR A 454 -3.15 -10.63 12.24
N LEU A 455 -3.22 -9.30 12.01
CA LEU A 455 -3.63 -8.34 13.02
C LEU A 455 -5.07 -8.58 13.49
N GLN A 456 -5.98 -8.86 12.56
CA GLN A 456 -7.37 -9.21 12.88
C GLN A 456 -7.42 -10.42 13.80
N TYR A 457 -6.73 -11.51 13.45
CA TYR A 457 -6.73 -12.73 14.23
C TYR A 457 -6.03 -12.56 15.58
N GLN A 458 -4.82 -12.02 15.61
CA GLN A 458 -3.97 -12.00 16.80
C GLN A 458 -4.32 -10.87 17.77
N VAL A 459 -4.84 -9.75 17.27
CA VAL A 459 -5.08 -8.53 18.05
C VAL A 459 -6.54 -8.12 18.04
N PHE A 460 -7.12 -7.78 16.88
CA PHE A 460 -8.39 -7.06 16.84
C PHE A 460 -9.58 -7.90 17.26
N HIS A 461 -9.65 -9.16 16.83
CA HIS A 461 -10.77 -10.07 17.13
C HIS A 461 -10.63 -10.76 18.48
N THR A 462 -9.56 -10.48 19.23
CA THR A 462 -9.41 -11.05 20.58
C THR A 462 -10.53 -10.54 21.48
N PRO A 463 -11.32 -11.44 22.10
CA PRO A 463 -12.35 -11.05 23.04
C PRO A 463 -11.73 -10.61 24.38
N ALA A 464 -12.45 -9.81 25.13
CA ALA A 464 -12.06 -9.44 26.49
C ALA A 464 -13.31 -9.31 27.39
N THR A 465 -13.11 -9.28 28.69
CA THR A 465 -14.17 -8.95 29.65
C THR A 465 -13.98 -7.51 30.11
N LEU A 466 -14.99 -6.68 29.89
CA LEU A 466 -15.05 -5.32 30.39
C LEU A 466 -15.64 -5.28 31.79
N THR A 467 -14.88 -4.82 32.76
CA THR A 467 -15.31 -4.64 34.14
C THR A 467 -15.24 -3.17 34.54
N ARG A 468 -16.03 -2.77 35.54
CA ARG A 468 -16.05 -1.40 36.09
C ARG A 468 -15.73 -1.45 37.57
N GLY A 469 -14.83 -0.59 38.03
CA GLY A 469 -14.45 -0.47 39.41
C GLY A 469 -13.65 0.80 39.66
N GLY A 470 -13.81 1.44 40.81
CA GLY A 470 -13.03 2.64 41.16
C GLY A 470 -13.15 3.80 40.16
N ARG A 471 -14.30 4.01 39.51
CA ARG A 471 -14.55 4.98 38.42
C ARG A 471 -13.76 4.70 37.13
N GLN A 472 -13.14 3.52 37.03
CA GLN A 472 -12.38 3.10 35.85
C GLN A 472 -13.07 1.94 35.13
N ARG A 473 -12.74 1.78 33.87
CA ARG A 473 -13.11 0.61 33.05
C ARG A 473 -11.86 -0.22 32.79
N HIS A 474 -11.96 -1.51 33.06
CA HIS A 474 -10.87 -2.45 32.87
C HIS A 474 -11.23 -3.41 31.75
N LEU A 475 -10.38 -3.48 30.74
CA LEU A 475 -10.52 -4.41 29.62
C LEU A 475 -9.56 -5.57 29.87
N ASN A 476 -10.11 -6.73 30.27
CA ASN A 476 -9.36 -7.89 30.69
C ASN A 476 -9.30 -8.90 29.55
N PHE A 477 -8.14 -9.02 28.92
CA PHE A 477 -7.88 -10.03 27.89
C PHE A 477 -7.56 -11.40 28.50
N PRO A 478 -7.90 -12.51 27.78
CA PRO A 478 -7.60 -13.85 28.27
C PRO A 478 -6.08 -14.04 28.48
N PRO A 479 -5.63 -14.49 29.67
CA PRO A 479 -4.19 -14.65 29.94
C PRO A 479 -3.55 -15.74 29.06
N ASP A 480 -4.32 -16.74 28.67
CA ASP A 480 -3.88 -17.89 27.87
C ASP A 480 -3.80 -17.59 26.36
N TRP A 481 -4.25 -16.41 25.91
CA TRP A 481 -4.13 -16.04 24.52
C TRP A 481 -2.67 -15.72 24.19
N PRO A 482 -2.06 -16.38 23.19
CA PRO A 482 -0.61 -16.28 22.96
C PRO A 482 -0.11 -14.86 22.73
N TRP A 483 -0.97 -13.94 22.29
CA TRP A 483 -0.60 -12.55 21.97
C TRP A 483 -1.07 -11.52 23.00
N THR A 484 -1.57 -11.95 24.16
CA THR A 484 -2.07 -11.05 25.23
C THR A 484 -1.02 -10.04 25.67
N THR A 485 0.24 -10.46 25.83
CA THR A 485 1.34 -9.56 26.19
C THR A 485 1.61 -8.49 25.11
N HIS A 486 1.46 -8.86 23.84
CA HIS A 486 1.57 -7.92 22.73
C HIS A 486 0.43 -6.91 22.74
N ILE A 487 -0.81 -7.38 22.97
CA ILE A 487 -2.00 -6.51 23.08
C ILE A 487 -1.84 -5.52 24.22
N GLN A 488 -1.43 -5.96 25.40
CA GLN A 488 -1.17 -5.10 26.56
C GLN A 488 -0.11 -4.04 26.24
N ALA A 489 1.00 -4.45 25.60
CA ALA A 489 2.05 -3.52 25.20
C ALA A 489 1.58 -2.50 24.15
N ILE A 490 0.71 -2.89 23.20
CA ILE A 490 0.09 -1.98 22.24
C ILE A 490 -0.73 -0.92 22.96
N PHE A 491 -1.64 -1.30 23.84
CA PHE A 491 -2.46 -0.34 24.60
C PHE A 491 -1.61 0.57 25.50
N ALA A 492 -0.60 0.01 26.21
CA ALA A 492 0.29 0.81 27.04
C ALA A 492 1.02 1.91 26.24
N ARG A 493 1.53 1.57 25.05
CA ARG A 493 2.18 2.54 24.16
C ARG A 493 1.22 3.60 23.62
N LEU A 494 0.01 3.19 23.21
CA LEU A 494 -1.00 4.13 22.74
C LEU A 494 -1.44 5.11 23.83
N PHE A 495 -1.60 4.64 25.07
CA PHE A 495 -1.92 5.51 26.21
C PHE A 495 -0.78 6.49 26.54
N ALA A 496 0.47 6.08 26.32
CA ALA A 496 1.65 6.92 26.51
C ALA A 496 1.85 7.99 25.43
N LEU A 497 1.16 7.89 24.27
CA LEU A 497 1.23 8.92 23.24
C LEU A 497 0.67 10.25 23.77
N PRO A 498 1.31 11.40 23.46
CA PRO A 498 0.82 12.71 23.86
C PRO A 498 -0.57 12.96 23.27
N ILE A 499 -1.45 13.57 24.07
CA ILE A 499 -2.80 13.95 23.61
C ILE A 499 -2.66 15.02 22.53
N PRO A 500 -3.39 14.93 21.41
CA PRO A 500 -3.44 16.01 20.41
C PRO A 500 -3.97 17.31 21.07
N THR A 501 -3.27 18.40 20.85
CA THR A 501 -3.69 19.75 21.27
C THR A 501 -4.62 20.34 20.26
#